data_10cca9b4d9df4d4466b64314c2ffa2aa
#
_entry.id   10cca9b4d9df4d4466b64314c2ffa2aa
#
_cell.length_a   1.000
_cell.length_b   1.000
_cell.length_c   1.000
_cell.angle_alpha   90.00
_cell.angle_beta   90.00
_cell.angle_gamma   90.00
#
_symmetry.space_group_name_H-M   'P 1'
#
loop_
_entity.id
_entity.type
_entity.pdbx_description
1 polymer ?
#
loop_
_entity_poly.entity_id
_entity_poly.type
_entity_poly.pdbx_seq_one_letter_code
_entity_poly.pdbx_strand_id
1 'polypeptide(L)'
;MEEVIAEVEAGKPFAEAEAMKMIIQLKAAEGGKVTHEKQPGSIINQGDLLASLELKDPSKVKKILPFDGALSYEGAADKEDTVLQAFRSSRRKLELVMDGYVMESEPLVAQMLSALGSIDLVIEEMQDTASTLGNKLPTELADTLDGVYAEALKSHVQGEDSKEVESLTAKLVTVLDDFIAKQYEVNRAGMTTTLAPVRAVVDKYALGLREHAISVVCALLQSFKNVESHFEGSSTDQAVAALLKANPTDLDVVYRTALAHTQLKQRSALAISLMRQLFTFPERFGVAPLRELPQELDVVVQLSQMDNGGALREVALTAAQFGLMKAEQVTRRHC
;
A
#
# COMPACT_ATOMS: atom_id res chain seq x y z
N MET A 1 17.93 -46.85 24.92
CA MET A 1 18.06 -45.51 25.51
C MET A 1 16.98 -45.44 26.58
N GLU A 2 17.40 -45.40 27.88
CA GLU A 2 16.42 -45.26 28.96
C GLU A 2 15.81 -43.88 28.88
N GLU A 3 14.48 -43.85 28.68
CA GLU A 3 13.68 -42.64 28.85
C GLU A 3 13.81 -42.19 30.31
N VAL A 4 14.42 -41.05 30.57
CA VAL A 4 14.47 -40.49 31.91
C VAL A 4 13.07 -39.96 32.27
N ILE A 5 12.33 -40.85 32.94
CA ILE A 5 11.00 -40.53 33.41
C ILE A 5 11.12 -40.01 34.85
N ALA A 6 10.87 -38.74 35.06
CA ALA A 6 10.90 -38.11 36.39
C ALA A 6 9.46 -37.69 36.80
N GLU A 7 9.09 -37.98 38.03
CA GLU A 7 7.89 -37.43 38.65
C GLU A 7 8.12 -36.01 39.14
N VAL A 8 7.28 -35.06 38.74
CA VAL A 8 7.41 -33.67 39.13
C VAL A 8 6.13 -33.16 39.78
N GLU A 9 6.24 -32.34 40.81
CA GLU A 9 5.12 -31.63 41.43
C GLU A 9 4.89 -30.27 40.78
N ALA A 10 3.67 -29.74 40.89
CA ALA A 10 3.33 -28.43 40.40
C ALA A 10 4.27 -27.35 41.02
N GLY A 11 4.79 -26.46 40.16
CA GLY A 11 5.72 -25.40 40.56
C GLY A 11 7.19 -25.84 40.75
N LYS A 12 7.51 -27.13 40.67
CA LYS A 12 8.89 -27.62 40.74
C LYS A 12 9.59 -27.55 39.38
N PRO A 13 10.91 -27.31 39.36
CA PRO A 13 11.66 -27.29 38.13
C PRO A 13 11.80 -28.72 37.55
N PHE A 14 11.61 -28.86 36.28
CA PHE A 14 11.83 -30.13 35.54
C PHE A 14 13.02 -30.05 34.59
N ALA A 15 13.49 -28.85 34.25
CA ALA A 15 14.66 -28.64 33.42
C ALA A 15 15.30 -27.27 33.73
N GLU A 16 16.52 -27.10 33.32
CA GLU A 16 17.28 -25.84 33.38
C GLU A 16 17.74 -25.48 31.96
N ALA A 17 17.55 -24.24 31.55
CA ALA A 17 18.05 -23.70 30.30
C ALA A 17 19.07 -22.60 30.58
N GLU A 18 20.21 -22.63 29.90
CA GLU A 18 21.22 -21.58 29.97
C GLU A 18 21.09 -20.63 28.78
N ALA A 19 20.93 -19.36 29.06
CA ALA A 19 20.93 -18.30 28.05
C ALA A 19 21.78 -17.13 28.54
N MET A 20 22.71 -16.66 27.73
CA MET A 20 23.61 -15.52 28.08
C MET A 20 24.28 -15.67 29.46
N LYS A 21 24.73 -16.86 29.80
CA LYS A 21 25.34 -17.20 31.11
C LYS A 21 24.39 -17.10 32.31
N MET A 22 23.07 -17.03 32.06
CA MET A 22 22.06 -17.12 33.10
C MET A 22 21.35 -18.46 33.01
N ILE A 23 21.13 -19.08 34.18
CA ILE A 23 20.40 -20.32 34.32
C ILE A 23 18.93 -20.02 34.61
N ILE A 24 18.04 -20.46 33.73
CA ILE A 24 16.60 -20.30 33.84
C ILE A 24 15.99 -21.64 34.18
N GLN A 25 15.31 -21.72 35.33
CA GLN A 25 14.59 -22.92 35.75
C GLN A 25 13.23 -23.00 35.06
N LEU A 26 12.97 -24.09 34.32
CA LEU A 26 11.70 -24.39 33.72
C LEU A 26 10.86 -25.19 34.70
N LYS A 27 9.74 -24.61 35.17
CA LYS A 27 8.89 -25.20 36.20
C LYS A 27 7.65 -25.83 35.59
N ALA A 28 7.25 -27.00 36.13
CA ALA A 28 6.01 -27.65 35.75
C ALA A 28 4.79 -26.87 36.26
N ALA A 29 3.82 -26.62 35.39
CA ALA A 29 2.57 -25.95 35.78
C ALA A 29 1.68 -26.83 36.68
N GLU A 30 1.69 -28.13 36.43
CA GLU A 30 0.92 -29.15 37.16
C GLU A 30 1.80 -30.33 37.51
N GLY A 31 1.38 -31.15 38.49
CA GLY A 31 2.07 -32.35 38.88
C GLY A 31 1.83 -33.50 37.89
N GLY A 32 2.89 -34.26 37.60
CA GLY A 32 2.77 -35.36 36.65
C GLY A 32 4.09 -36.04 36.37
N LYS A 33 4.07 -36.91 35.39
CA LYS A 33 5.24 -37.67 34.92
C LYS A 33 5.83 -36.93 33.70
N VAL A 34 7.11 -36.53 33.82
CA VAL A 34 7.82 -35.81 32.75
C VAL A 34 8.62 -36.78 31.92
N THR A 35 8.49 -36.72 30.62
CA THR A 35 9.32 -37.39 29.64
C THR A 35 10.08 -36.34 28.85
N HIS A 36 11.43 -36.38 28.92
CA HIS A 36 12.28 -35.44 28.21
C HIS A 36 12.45 -35.81 26.74
N GLU A 37 12.13 -34.87 25.85
CA GLU A 37 12.32 -35.04 24.39
C GLU A 37 13.69 -34.58 23.91
N LYS A 38 14.33 -33.67 24.67
CA LYS A 38 15.68 -33.18 24.41
C LYS A 38 16.66 -33.68 25.46
N GLN A 39 17.86 -34.03 25.02
CA GLN A 39 18.92 -34.46 25.94
C GLN A 39 19.60 -33.27 26.61
N PRO A 40 20.14 -33.43 27.83
CA PRO A 40 20.96 -32.41 28.48
C PRO A 40 22.11 -31.95 27.59
N GLY A 41 22.31 -30.62 27.51
CA GLY A 41 23.34 -30.01 26.66
C GLY A 41 22.91 -29.77 25.20
N SER A 42 21.67 -30.11 24.82
CA SER A 42 21.14 -29.79 23.50
C SER A 42 20.92 -28.29 23.35
N ILE A 43 21.20 -27.75 22.15
CA ILE A 43 20.80 -26.37 21.79
C ILE A 43 19.31 -26.38 21.49
N ILE A 44 18.60 -25.44 22.09
CA ILE A 44 17.16 -25.29 21.94
C ILE A 44 16.80 -23.95 21.31
N ASN A 45 15.77 -23.92 20.47
CA ASN A 45 15.21 -22.74 19.85
C ASN A 45 13.79 -22.51 20.36
N GLN A 46 13.28 -21.30 20.13
CA GLN A 46 11.90 -20.97 20.45
C GLN A 46 10.93 -21.86 19.68
N GLY A 47 10.02 -22.54 20.39
CA GLY A 47 9.06 -23.48 19.81
C GLY A 47 9.49 -24.95 19.83
N ASP A 48 10.72 -25.27 20.24
CA ASP A 48 11.17 -26.66 20.43
C ASP A 48 10.40 -27.34 21.56
N LEU A 49 9.98 -28.59 21.33
CA LEU A 49 9.39 -29.44 22.37
C LEU A 49 10.53 -29.96 23.25
N LEU A 50 10.53 -29.57 24.52
CA LEU A 50 11.57 -29.95 25.49
C LEU A 50 11.23 -31.20 26.26
N ALA A 51 9.99 -31.30 26.71
CA ALA A 51 9.47 -32.42 27.49
C ALA A 51 7.94 -32.49 27.33
N SER A 52 7.39 -33.67 27.47
CA SER A 52 5.98 -33.96 27.61
C SER A 52 5.62 -34.23 29.07
N LEU A 53 4.46 -33.74 29.55
CA LEU A 53 3.99 -33.93 30.90
C LEU A 53 2.68 -34.72 30.90
N GLU A 54 2.72 -35.94 31.42
CA GLU A 54 1.51 -36.72 31.67
C GLU A 54 0.96 -36.35 33.06
N LEU A 55 -0.20 -35.69 33.10
CA LEU A 55 -0.76 -35.17 34.33
C LEU A 55 -1.27 -36.25 35.25
N LYS A 56 -1.05 -36.11 36.58
CA LYS A 56 -1.63 -36.99 37.61
C LYS A 56 -3.16 -36.92 37.61
N ASP A 57 -3.73 -35.77 37.24
CA ASP A 57 -5.16 -35.57 37.08
C ASP A 57 -5.50 -35.27 35.62
N PRO A 58 -5.98 -36.29 34.86
CA PRO A 58 -6.33 -36.11 33.44
C PRO A 58 -7.45 -35.10 33.17
N SER A 59 -8.25 -34.74 34.18
CA SER A 59 -9.34 -33.77 34.02
C SER A 59 -8.81 -32.35 33.78
N LYS A 60 -7.57 -32.08 34.19
CA LYS A 60 -6.88 -30.80 33.98
C LYS A 60 -6.30 -30.62 32.58
N VAL A 61 -6.28 -31.66 31.76
CA VAL A 61 -5.85 -31.57 30.37
C VAL A 61 -6.86 -30.78 29.57
N LYS A 62 -6.50 -29.58 29.15
CA LYS A 62 -7.29 -28.81 28.20
C LYS A 62 -7.14 -29.43 26.80
N LYS A 63 -8.08 -30.28 26.45
CA LYS A 63 -8.15 -30.82 25.08
C LYS A 63 -8.59 -29.70 24.14
N ILE A 64 -7.80 -29.47 23.09
CA ILE A 64 -8.26 -28.66 21.96
C ILE A 64 -9.31 -29.47 21.24
N LEU A 65 -10.55 -29.03 21.35
CA LEU A 65 -11.66 -29.60 20.57
C LEU A 65 -11.76 -28.89 19.24
N PRO A 66 -12.05 -29.59 18.14
CA PRO A 66 -12.39 -28.93 16.90
C PRO A 66 -13.56 -27.95 17.15
N PHE A 67 -13.43 -26.75 16.61
CA PHE A 67 -14.54 -25.77 16.68
C PHE A 67 -15.70 -26.26 15.81
N ASP A 68 -16.81 -26.63 16.46
CA ASP A 68 -18.03 -27.16 15.81
C ASP A 68 -19.12 -26.07 15.64
N GLY A 69 -18.71 -24.84 15.58
CA GLY A 69 -19.57 -23.68 15.39
C GLY A 69 -19.33 -22.97 14.07
N ALA A 70 -20.30 -22.19 13.60
CA ALA A 70 -20.04 -21.20 12.57
C ALA A 70 -19.25 -20.06 13.20
N LEU A 71 -18.14 -19.65 12.56
CA LEU A 71 -17.49 -18.40 12.90
C LEU A 71 -18.46 -17.28 12.50
N SER A 72 -19.23 -16.76 13.45
CA SER A 72 -19.94 -15.52 13.24
C SER A 72 -18.88 -14.41 13.26
N TYR A 73 -18.46 -13.95 12.11
CA TYR A 73 -17.82 -12.67 11.98
C TYR A 73 -18.93 -11.62 12.20
N GLU A 74 -19.13 -11.22 13.44
CA GLU A 74 -19.72 -9.91 13.67
C GLU A 74 -18.69 -8.92 13.13
N GLY A 75 -18.83 -8.61 11.85
CA GLY A 75 -18.04 -7.56 11.22
C GLY A 75 -18.09 -6.36 12.14
N ALA A 76 -16.96 -5.75 12.41
CA ALA A 76 -16.97 -4.42 13.01
C ALA A 76 -18.09 -3.68 12.31
N ALA A 77 -19.11 -3.26 13.07
CA ALA A 77 -20.27 -2.51 12.55
C ALA A 77 -19.73 -1.53 11.52
N ASP A 78 -20.33 -1.51 10.32
CA ASP A 78 -19.90 -0.74 9.18
C ASP A 78 -19.39 0.64 9.64
N LYS A 79 -18.10 0.69 10.03
CA LYS A 79 -17.40 1.95 10.10
C LYS A 79 -17.34 2.35 8.65
N GLU A 80 -18.04 3.44 8.31
CA GLU A 80 -17.88 4.05 7.01
C GLU A 80 -16.38 4.07 6.70
N ASP A 81 -16.01 3.44 5.59
CA ASP A 81 -14.61 3.41 5.16
C ASP A 81 -14.13 4.84 5.10
N THR A 82 -13.02 5.16 5.75
CA THR A 82 -12.43 6.48 5.60
C THR A 82 -12.07 6.73 4.15
N VAL A 83 -11.93 7.99 3.73
CA VAL A 83 -11.58 8.35 2.35
C VAL A 83 -10.28 7.66 1.93
N LEU A 84 -9.30 7.58 2.83
CA LEU A 84 -8.04 6.87 2.60
C LEU A 84 -8.23 5.36 2.42
N GLN A 85 -9.09 4.73 3.22
CA GLN A 85 -9.38 3.29 3.10
C GLN A 85 -10.12 3.00 1.79
N ALA A 86 -11.11 3.81 1.44
CA ALA A 86 -11.83 3.72 0.17
C ALA A 86 -10.89 3.87 -1.02
N PHE A 87 -9.97 4.83 -0.98
CA PHE A 87 -8.93 5.03 -1.99
C PHE A 87 -8.01 3.82 -2.11
N ARG A 88 -7.41 3.37 -1.00
CA ARG A 88 -6.47 2.24 -0.99
C ARG A 88 -7.14 0.95 -1.48
N SER A 89 -8.36 0.69 -1.04
CA SER A 89 -9.13 -0.49 -1.44
C SER A 89 -9.48 -0.48 -2.93
N SER A 90 -10.05 0.62 -3.42
CA SER A 90 -10.44 0.75 -4.83
C SER A 90 -9.21 0.71 -5.76
N ARG A 91 -8.14 1.43 -5.44
CA ARG A 91 -6.89 1.39 -6.17
C ARG A 91 -6.32 -0.02 -6.23
N ARG A 92 -6.22 -0.71 -5.08
CA ARG A 92 -5.70 -2.10 -5.03
C ARG A 92 -6.53 -3.05 -5.88
N LYS A 93 -7.85 -2.93 -5.85
CA LYS A 93 -8.74 -3.74 -6.70
C LYS A 93 -8.54 -3.45 -8.19
N LEU A 94 -8.34 -2.19 -8.58
CA LEU A 94 -8.03 -1.82 -9.97
C LEU A 94 -6.65 -2.34 -10.41
N GLU A 95 -5.64 -2.32 -9.54
CA GLU A 95 -4.36 -2.98 -9.79
C GLU A 95 -4.53 -4.49 -10.03
N LEU A 96 -5.37 -5.16 -9.23
CA LEU A 96 -5.69 -6.58 -9.46
C LEU A 96 -6.39 -6.81 -10.81
N VAL A 97 -7.29 -5.91 -11.24
CA VAL A 97 -7.88 -6.01 -12.60
C VAL A 97 -6.79 -5.89 -13.67
N MET A 98 -5.82 -4.98 -13.48
CA MET A 98 -4.67 -4.87 -14.40
C MET A 98 -3.77 -6.13 -14.37
N ASP A 99 -3.73 -6.85 -13.27
CA ASP A 99 -3.04 -8.14 -13.10
C ASP A 99 -3.85 -9.34 -13.65
N GLY A 100 -5.06 -9.10 -14.22
CA GLY A 100 -5.88 -10.13 -14.86
C GLY A 100 -6.99 -10.74 -13.99
N TYR A 101 -7.26 -10.19 -12.80
CA TYR A 101 -8.42 -10.60 -12.00
C TYR A 101 -9.71 -10.00 -12.55
N VAL A 102 -10.79 -10.79 -12.51
CA VAL A 102 -12.10 -10.39 -13.05
C VAL A 102 -12.93 -9.72 -11.96
N MET A 103 -13.14 -8.42 -12.10
CA MET A 103 -13.97 -7.60 -11.19
C MET A 103 -14.69 -6.51 -11.97
N GLU A 104 -15.82 -6.03 -11.44
CA GLU A 104 -16.50 -4.86 -11.98
C GLU A 104 -15.67 -3.60 -11.69
N SER A 105 -15.19 -2.93 -12.73
CA SER A 105 -14.20 -1.84 -12.61
C SER A 105 -14.84 -0.46 -12.52
N GLU A 106 -16.03 -0.24 -13.10
CA GLU A 106 -16.65 1.10 -13.13
C GLU A 106 -16.91 1.70 -11.74
N PRO A 107 -17.54 1.00 -10.79
CA PRO A 107 -17.74 1.54 -9.45
C PRO A 107 -16.41 1.77 -8.71
N LEU A 108 -15.40 0.93 -8.96
CA LEU A 108 -14.07 1.10 -8.36
C LEU A 108 -13.36 2.35 -8.88
N VAL A 109 -13.45 2.62 -10.19
CA VAL A 109 -12.92 3.86 -10.80
C VAL A 109 -13.63 5.08 -10.21
N ALA A 110 -14.96 5.05 -10.12
CA ALA A 110 -15.74 6.15 -9.55
C ALA A 110 -15.35 6.41 -8.08
N GLN A 111 -15.23 5.36 -7.26
CA GLN A 111 -14.82 5.46 -5.85
C GLN A 111 -13.40 6.02 -5.71
N MET A 112 -12.44 5.49 -6.49
CA MET A 112 -11.05 5.98 -6.48
C MET A 112 -10.97 7.46 -6.84
N LEU A 113 -11.67 7.89 -7.90
CA LEU A 113 -11.63 9.27 -8.35
C LEU A 113 -12.39 10.22 -7.41
N SER A 114 -13.44 9.75 -6.74
CA SER A 114 -14.10 10.52 -5.69
C SER A 114 -13.16 10.80 -4.53
N ALA A 115 -12.44 9.77 -4.06
CA ALA A 115 -11.47 9.92 -2.98
C ALA A 115 -10.30 10.84 -3.38
N LEU A 116 -9.78 10.70 -4.61
CA LEU A 116 -8.69 11.56 -5.14
C LEU A 116 -9.08 13.04 -5.25
N GLY A 117 -10.37 13.37 -5.27
CA GLY A 117 -10.87 14.73 -5.31
C GLY A 117 -11.09 15.38 -3.94
N SER A 118 -10.81 14.69 -2.83
CA SER A 118 -11.07 15.18 -1.48
C SER A 118 -9.79 15.59 -0.75
N ILE A 119 -9.83 16.73 -0.06
CA ILE A 119 -8.78 17.16 0.88
C ILE A 119 -8.62 16.17 2.05
N ASP A 120 -9.70 15.48 2.44
CA ASP A 120 -9.67 14.49 3.52
C ASP A 120 -8.69 13.37 3.23
N LEU A 121 -8.51 12.96 1.95
CA LEU A 121 -7.52 11.97 1.55
C LEU A 121 -6.11 12.38 2.00
N VAL A 122 -5.75 13.64 1.79
CA VAL A 122 -4.42 14.16 2.13
C VAL A 122 -4.24 14.18 3.64
N ILE A 123 -5.24 14.68 4.37
CA ILE A 123 -5.19 14.80 5.83
C ILE A 123 -5.13 13.43 6.49
N GLU A 124 -5.99 12.49 6.06
CA GLU A 124 -6.00 11.12 6.59
C GLU A 124 -4.68 10.38 6.29
N GLU A 125 -4.09 10.57 5.10
CA GLU A 125 -2.80 9.95 4.77
C GLU A 125 -1.65 10.53 5.59
N MET A 126 -1.68 11.83 5.87
CA MET A 126 -0.73 12.49 6.77
C MET A 126 -0.85 11.97 8.20
N GLN A 127 -2.08 11.86 8.72
CA GLN A 127 -2.36 11.36 10.06
C GLN A 127 -1.97 9.88 10.19
N ASP A 128 -2.28 9.05 9.20
CA ASP A 128 -1.89 7.64 9.17
C ASP A 128 -0.35 7.50 9.18
N THR A 129 0.35 8.32 8.37
CA THR A 129 1.81 8.34 8.33
C THR A 129 2.41 8.83 9.66
N ALA A 130 1.86 9.87 10.26
CA ALA A 130 2.28 10.37 11.56
C ALA A 130 2.06 9.31 12.66
N SER A 131 0.93 8.61 12.63
CA SER A 131 0.63 7.53 13.59
C SER A 131 1.61 6.37 13.50
N THR A 132 2.11 6.03 12.31
CA THR A 132 3.12 4.97 12.12
C THR A 132 4.47 5.33 12.71
N LEU A 133 4.80 6.61 12.81
CA LEU A 133 6.01 7.08 13.49
C LEU A 133 5.90 6.95 15.02
N GLY A 134 4.68 7.01 15.55
CA GLY A 134 4.42 6.85 16.98
C GLY A 134 5.31 7.77 17.83
N ASN A 135 5.97 7.20 18.83
CA ASN A 135 6.86 7.95 19.74
C ASN A 135 8.10 8.58 19.09
N LYS A 136 8.37 8.31 17.81
CA LYS A 136 9.49 8.95 17.08
C LYS A 136 9.12 10.35 16.60
N LEU A 137 7.81 10.65 16.49
CA LEU A 137 7.33 11.97 16.15
C LEU A 137 7.29 12.82 17.44
N PRO A 138 8.03 13.95 17.51
CA PRO A 138 7.98 14.83 18.67
C PRO A 138 6.59 15.40 18.92
N THR A 139 6.12 15.39 20.15
CA THR A 139 4.76 15.82 20.52
C THR A 139 4.47 17.26 20.08
N GLU A 140 5.44 18.18 20.25
CA GLU A 140 5.30 19.58 19.82
C GLU A 140 5.03 19.69 18.32
N LEU A 141 5.70 18.86 17.51
CA LEU A 141 5.47 18.82 16.05
C LEU A 141 4.12 18.19 15.72
N ALA A 142 3.74 17.10 16.40
CA ALA A 142 2.44 16.45 16.20
C ALA A 142 1.29 17.43 16.47
N ASP A 143 1.32 18.14 17.62
CA ASP A 143 0.31 19.14 17.99
C ASP A 143 0.24 20.29 16.96
N THR A 144 1.40 20.70 16.42
CA THR A 144 1.46 21.74 15.38
C THR A 144 0.83 21.27 14.08
N LEU A 145 1.12 20.03 13.64
CA LEU A 145 0.55 19.44 12.43
C LEU A 145 -0.97 19.28 12.57
N ASP A 146 -1.46 18.80 13.71
CA ASP A 146 -2.90 18.67 14.00
C ASP A 146 -3.62 20.03 13.97
N GLY A 147 -2.96 21.08 14.47
CA GLY A 147 -3.45 22.46 14.35
C GLY A 147 -3.60 22.92 12.90
N VAL A 148 -2.62 22.60 12.05
CA VAL A 148 -2.66 22.94 10.61
C VAL A 148 -3.78 22.19 9.90
N TYR A 149 -3.98 20.88 10.20
CA TYR A 149 -5.08 20.09 9.63
C TYR A 149 -6.45 20.62 10.05
N ALA A 150 -6.61 20.96 11.33
CA ALA A 150 -7.87 21.52 11.86
C ALA A 150 -8.19 22.89 11.26
N GLU A 151 -7.18 23.71 10.98
CA GLU A 151 -7.36 24.99 10.26
C GLU A 151 -7.79 24.75 8.82
N ALA A 152 -7.14 23.84 8.09
CA ALA A 152 -7.48 23.50 6.72
C ALA A 152 -8.94 23.01 6.60
N LEU A 153 -9.37 22.10 7.47
CA LEU A 153 -10.75 21.60 7.50
C LEU A 153 -11.77 22.66 7.84
N LYS A 154 -11.44 23.65 8.69
CA LYS A 154 -12.35 24.75 9.03
C LYS A 154 -12.51 25.77 7.91
N SER A 155 -11.45 25.99 7.14
CA SER A 155 -11.43 26.92 6.02
C SER A 155 -11.88 26.29 4.71
N HIS A 156 -12.18 25.00 4.71
CA HIS A 156 -12.54 24.24 3.53
C HIS A 156 -13.79 24.81 2.83
N VAL A 157 -13.64 25.10 1.54
CA VAL A 157 -14.71 25.53 0.65
C VAL A 157 -14.93 24.45 -0.42
N GLN A 158 -16.11 23.89 -0.46
CA GLN A 158 -16.45 22.84 -1.41
C GLN A 158 -16.18 23.28 -2.87
N GLY A 159 -15.36 22.50 -3.58
CA GLY A 159 -14.96 22.75 -4.96
C GLY A 159 -13.64 23.51 -5.15
N GLU A 160 -12.96 23.91 -4.08
CA GLU A 160 -11.63 24.51 -4.12
C GLU A 160 -10.52 23.59 -3.55
N ASP A 161 -10.82 22.32 -3.33
CA ASP A 161 -9.93 21.32 -2.69
C ASP A 161 -8.50 21.33 -3.23
N SER A 162 -8.32 21.47 -4.54
CA SER A 162 -6.97 21.43 -5.14
C SER A 162 -6.11 22.62 -4.73
N LYS A 163 -6.68 23.82 -4.64
CA LYS A 163 -5.95 25.03 -4.19
C LYS A 163 -5.67 24.98 -2.69
N GLU A 164 -6.65 24.47 -1.94
CA GLU A 164 -6.51 24.30 -0.50
C GLU A 164 -5.43 23.31 -0.16
N VAL A 165 -5.31 22.20 -0.92
CA VAL A 165 -4.22 21.21 -0.77
C VAL A 165 -2.87 21.83 -1.12
N GLU A 166 -2.75 22.63 -2.19
CA GLU A 166 -1.50 23.36 -2.47
C GLU A 166 -1.10 24.29 -1.32
N SER A 167 -2.07 25.01 -0.73
CA SER A 167 -1.83 25.88 0.43
C SER A 167 -1.46 25.08 1.68
N LEU A 168 -2.15 23.97 1.95
CA LEU A 168 -1.89 23.06 3.06
C LEU A 168 -0.49 22.48 2.96
N THR A 169 -0.10 21.92 1.82
CA THR A 169 1.22 21.34 1.62
C THR A 169 2.33 22.35 1.76
N ALA A 170 2.16 23.58 1.26
CA ALA A 170 3.13 24.67 1.45
C ALA A 170 3.34 25.03 2.93
N LYS A 171 2.23 25.10 3.72
CA LYS A 171 2.31 25.31 5.17
C LYS A 171 3.03 24.17 5.88
N LEU A 172 2.71 22.92 5.52
CA LEU A 172 3.33 21.74 6.10
C LEU A 172 4.84 21.66 5.82
N VAL A 173 5.27 22.00 4.59
CA VAL A 173 6.69 22.14 4.23
C VAL A 173 7.37 23.12 5.18
N THR A 174 6.78 24.31 5.36
CA THR A 174 7.35 25.36 6.23
C THR A 174 7.44 24.86 7.68
N VAL A 175 6.40 24.22 8.21
CA VAL A 175 6.39 23.69 9.58
C VAL A 175 7.48 22.63 9.78
N LEU A 176 7.66 21.71 8.82
CA LEU A 176 8.68 20.67 8.88
C LEU A 176 10.09 21.26 8.80
N ASP A 177 10.32 22.18 7.88
CA ASP A 177 11.63 22.81 7.67
C ASP A 177 12.01 23.68 8.88
N ASP A 178 11.08 24.48 9.42
CA ASP A 178 11.29 25.28 10.62
C ASP A 178 11.58 24.40 11.85
N PHE A 179 10.88 23.29 11.97
CA PHE A 179 11.11 22.34 13.07
C PHE A 179 12.52 21.73 12.99
N ILE A 180 12.94 21.29 11.79
CA ILE A 180 14.28 20.72 11.56
C ILE A 180 15.36 21.81 11.80
N ALA A 181 15.12 23.04 11.37
CA ALA A 181 16.07 24.15 11.55
C ALA A 181 16.32 24.51 13.04
N LYS A 182 15.30 24.38 13.88
CA LYS A 182 15.39 24.61 15.34
C LYS A 182 16.18 23.52 16.08
N GLN A 183 16.40 22.34 15.46
CA GLN A 183 17.17 21.26 16.09
C GLN A 183 18.66 21.59 16.14
N TYR A 184 19.35 21.05 17.15
CA TYR A 184 20.82 21.10 17.19
C TYR A 184 21.42 20.44 15.94
N GLU A 185 22.50 20.97 15.42
CA GLU A 185 23.13 20.53 14.18
C GLU A 185 23.40 19.03 14.13
N VAL A 186 23.85 18.45 15.25
CA VAL A 186 24.09 17.00 15.39
C VAL A 186 22.80 16.16 15.19
N ASN A 187 21.63 16.70 15.54
CA ASN A 187 20.35 15.98 15.50
C ASN A 187 19.60 16.18 14.19
N ARG A 188 19.95 17.20 13.38
CA ARG A 188 19.23 17.54 12.14
C ARG A 188 19.16 16.39 11.16
N ALA A 189 20.27 15.71 10.90
CA ALA A 189 20.31 14.58 9.97
C ALA A 189 19.40 13.41 10.43
N GLY A 190 19.43 13.09 11.72
CA GLY A 190 18.55 12.07 12.31
C GLY A 190 17.08 12.45 12.22
N MET A 191 16.74 13.72 12.50
CA MET A 191 15.38 14.23 12.42
C MET A 191 14.87 14.25 10.97
N THR A 192 15.69 14.69 10.01
CA THR A 192 15.35 14.65 8.58
C THR A 192 15.02 13.23 8.14
N THR A 193 15.81 12.24 8.57
CA THR A 193 15.55 10.83 8.25
C THR A 193 14.25 10.33 8.91
N THR A 194 14.00 10.73 10.16
CA THR A 194 12.77 10.34 10.89
C THR A 194 11.53 10.92 10.24
N LEU A 195 11.58 12.18 9.78
CA LEU A 195 10.46 12.87 9.15
C LEU A 195 10.32 12.61 7.65
N ALA A 196 11.24 11.87 7.02
CA ALA A 196 11.21 11.57 5.60
C ALA A 196 9.88 10.94 5.12
N PRO A 197 9.22 10.02 5.85
CA PRO A 197 7.91 9.51 5.43
C PRO A 197 6.83 10.60 5.37
N VAL A 198 6.77 11.49 6.36
CA VAL A 198 5.81 12.62 6.37
C VAL A 198 6.12 13.56 5.22
N ARG A 199 7.40 13.90 5.02
CA ARG A 199 7.82 14.74 3.90
C ARG A 199 7.43 14.15 2.55
N ALA A 200 7.58 12.84 2.37
CA ALA A 200 7.21 12.15 1.13
C ALA A 200 5.71 12.28 0.83
N VAL A 201 4.83 12.26 1.85
CA VAL A 201 3.39 12.50 1.65
C VAL A 201 3.15 13.96 1.27
N VAL A 202 3.80 14.93 1.92
CA VAL A 202 3.70 16.36 1.56
C VAL A 202 4.12 16.59 0.11
N ASP A 203 5.28 16.05 -0.29
CA ASP A 203 5.83 16.20 -1.64
C ASP A 203 4.94 15.56 -2.71
N LYS A 204 4.28 14.44 -2.37
CA LYS A 204 3.31 13.75 -3.23
C LYS A 204 2.13 14.64 -3.64
N TYR A 205 1.67 15.51 -2.75
CA TYR A 205 0.55 16.41 -2.98
C TYR A 205 0.97 17.86 -3.26
N ALA A 206 2.26 18.14 -3.35
CA ALA A 206 2.78 19.51 -3.52
C ALA A 206 2.28 20.22 -4.79
N LEU A 207 1.96 19.47 -5.83
CA LEU A 207 1.40 19.99 -7.09
C LEU A 207 -0.13 19.99 -7.13
N GLY A 208 -0.79 19.62 -6.03
CA GLY A 208 -2.24 19.54 -5.91
C GLY A 208 -2.85 18.17 -6.21
N LEU A 209 -4.16 18.05 -5.98
CA LEU A 209 -4.91 16.79 -6.13
C LEU A 209 -4.97 16.32 -7.58
N ARG A 210 -5.08 17.24 -8.53
CA ARG A 210 -5.21 16.91 -9.95
C ARG A 210 -3.97 16.19 -10.47
N GLU A 211 -2.79 16.72 -10.20
CA GLU A 211 -1.52 16.15 -10.62
C GLU A 211 -1.32 14.79 -9.98
N HIS A 212 -1.69 14.65 -8.70
CA HIS A 212 -1.67 13.34 -8.05
C HIS A 212 -2.67 12.35 -8.70
N ALA A 213 -3.88 12.79 -9.03
CA ALA A 213 -4.87 11.94 -9.71
C ALA A 213 -4.38 11.49 -11.10
N ILE A 214 -3.75 12.38 -11.87
CA ILE A 214 -3.11 12.04 -13.15
C ILE A 214 -2.04 10.98 -12.94
N SER A 215 -1.16 11.15 -11.97
CA SER A 215 -0.09 10.20 -11.65
C SER A 215 -0.65 8.81 -11.31
N VAL A 216 -1.70 8.73 -10.48
CA VAL A 216 -2.36 7.47 -10.12
C VAL A 216 -2.97 6.77 -11.34
N VAL A 217 -3.69 7.53 -12.19
CA VAL A 217 -4.29 6.97 -13.41
C VAL A 217 -3.21 6.50 -14.39
N CYS A 218 -2.18 7.30 -14.60
CA CYS A 218 -1.07 6.94 -15.49
C CYS A 218 -0.28 5.73 -14.99
N ALA A 219 -0.13 5.55 -13.67
CA ALA A 219 0.48 4.34 -13.11
C ALA A 219 -0.31 3.06 -13.46
N LEU A 220 -1.65 3.10 -13.40
CA LEU A 220 -2.49 1.98 -13.82
C LEU A 220 -2.40 1.73 -15.33
N LEU A 221 -2.37 2.78 -16.14
CA LEU A 221 -2.17 2.66 -17.60
C LEU A 221 -0.79 2.11 -17.95
N GLN A 222 0.25 2.48 -17.17
CA GLN A 222 1.60 1.94 -17.34
C GLN A 222 1.64 0.43 -17.03
N SER A 223 0.90 -0.03 -16.02
CA SER A 223 0.77 -1.45 -15.72
C SER A 223 0.14 -2.21 -16.89
N PHE A 224 -0.92 -1.65 -17.49
CA PHE A 224 -1.52 -2.20 -18.72
C PHE A 224 -0.49 -2.30 -19.84
N LYS A 225 0.18 -1.19 -20.16
CA LYS A 225 1.18 -1.12 -21.23
C LYS A 225 2.33 -2.10 -21.02
N ASN A 226 2.85 -2.19 -19.80
CA ASN A 226 3.97 -3.07 -19.49
C ASN A 226 3.68 -4.53 -19.86
N VAL A 227 2.46 -5.00 -19.61
CA VAL A 227 2.03 -6.35 -20.00
C VAL A 227 1.89 -6.45 -21.51
N GLU A 228 1.11 -5.57 -22.14
CA GLU A 228 0.74 -5.70 -23.55
C GLU A 228 1.92 -5.49 -24.50
N SER A 229 2.93 -4.70 -24.11
CA SER A 229 4.14 -4.51 -24.91
C SER A 229 4.91 -5.80 -25.18
N HIS A 230 4.76 -6.83 -24.35
CA HIS A 230 5.38 -8.14 -24.59
C HIS A 230 4.69 -8.95 -25.68
N PHE A 231 3.41 -8.67 -25.94
CA PHE A 231 2.58 -9.42 -26.88
C PHE A 231 2.40 -8.68 -28.22
N GLU A 232 2.87 -7.44 -28.33
CA GLU A 232 2.77 -6.65 -29.55
C GLU A 232 3.56 -7.28 -30.70
N GLY A 233 2.90 -7.50 -31.85
CA GLY A 233 3.53 -8.03 -33.05
C GLY A 233 3.99 -9.49 -32.98
N SER A 234 3.65 -10.23 -31.93
CA SER A 234 4.03 -11.64 -31.73
C SER A 234 2.83 -12.52 -31.41
N SER A 235 2.94 -13.83 -31.68
CA SER A 235 1.96 -14.76 -31.14
C SER A 235 2.16 -14.92 -29.62
N THR A 236 1.10 -15.30 -28.90
CA THR A 236 1.15 -15.52 -27.45
C THR A 236 2.27 -16.51 -27.06
N ASP A 237 2.45 -17.60 -27.82
CA ASP A 237 3.48 -18.59 -27.55
C ASP A 237 4.90 -18.01 -27.71
N GLN A 238 5.10 -17.18 -28.73
CA GLN A 238 6.39 -16.51 -28.97
C GLN A 238 6.69 -15.49 -27.86
N ALA A 239 5.69 -14.72 -27.43
CA ALA A 239 5.82 -13.75 -26.37
C ALA A 239 6.13 -14.43 -25.02
N VAL A 240 5.44 -15.53 -24.70
CA VAL A 240 5.70 -16.32 -23.48
C VAL A 240 7.10 -16.96 -23.52
N ALA A 241 7.52 -17.49 -24.68
CA ALA A 241 8.88 -18.02 -24.83
C ALA A 241 9.96 -16.93 -24.63
N ALA A 242 9.71 -15.72 -25.15
CA ALA A 242 10.61 -14.58 -24.94
C ALA A 242 10.66 -14.15 -23.47
N LEU A 243 9.51 -14.10 -22.76
CA LEU A 243 9.41 -13.81 -21.34
C LEU A 243 10.18 -14.85 -20.50
N LEU A 244 10.02 -16.14 -20.79
CA LEU A 244 10.76 -17.21 -20.11
C LEU A 244 12.27 -17.07 -20.30
N LYS A 245 12.71 -16.72 -21.52
CA LYS A 245 14.12 -16.48 -21.80
C LYS A 245 14.68 -15.26 -21.06
N ALA A 246 13.88 -14.21 -20.93
CA ALA A 246 14.27 -12.98 -20.22
C ALA A 246 14.28 -13.18 -18.69
N ASN A 247 13.42 -14.05 -18.14
CA ASN A 247 13.23 -14.27 -16.71
C ASN A 247 13.40 -15.75 -16.34
N PRO A 248 14.59 -16.34 -16.52
CA PRO A 248 14.80 -17.79 -16.34
C PRO A 248 14.65 -18.27 -14.90
N THR A 249 14.80 -17.38 -13.93
CA THR A 249 14.72 -17.67 -12.49
C THR A 249 13.45 -17.16 -11.83
N ASP A 250 12.71 -16.26 -12.49
CA ASP A 250 11.49 -15.67 -11.95
C ASP A 250 10.26 -16.03 -12.81
N LEU A 251 9.78 -17.24 -12.58
CA LEU A 251 8.60 -17.75 -13.28
C LEU A 251 7.31 -17.03 -12.87
N ASP A 252 7.29 -16.43 -11.67
CA ASP A 252 6.10 -15.71 -11.20
C ASP A 252 5.79 -14.50 -12.10
N VAL A 253 6.80 -13.75 -12.50
CA VAL A 253 6.66 -12.65 -13.46
C VAL A 253 6.09 -13.15 -14.80
N VAL A 254 6.58 -14.29 -15.30
CA VAL A 254 6.10 -14.86 -16.56
C VAL A 254 4.64 -15.27 -16.47
N TYR A 255 4.27 -15.99 -15.38
CA TYR A 255 2.89 -16.42 -15.17
C TYR A 255 1.94 -15.23 -15.00
N ARG A 256 2.28 -14.24 -14.18
CA ARG A 256 1.45 -13.05 -13.98
C ARG A 256 1.24 -12.29 -15.28
N THR A 257 2.30 -12.07 -16.06
CA THR A 257 2.22 -11.36 -17.35
C THR A 257 1.35 -12.12 -18.34
N ALA A 258 1.54 -13.44 -18.47
CA ALA A 258 0.75 -14.27 -19.37
C ALA A 258 -0.72 -14.34 -18.94
N LEU A 259 -1.01 -14.54 -17.64
CA LEU A 259 -2.37 -14.56 -17.10
C LEU A 259 -3.07 -13.21 -17.29
N ALA A 260 -2.38 -12.11 -16.99
CA ALA A 260 -2.92 -10.77 -17.21
C ALA A 260 -3.34 -10.56 -18.67
N HIS A 261 -2.51 -10.96 -19.64
CA HIS A 261 -2.82 -10.87 -21.05
C HIS A 261 -4.07 -11.67 -21.46
N THR A 262 -4.37 -12.82 -20.82
CA THR A 262 -5.59 -13.58 -21.11
C THR A 262 -6.87 -12.79 -20.85
N GLN A 263 -6.83 -11.78 -20.00
CA GLN A 263 -7.95 -10.88 -19.67
C GLN A 263 -7.89 -9.55 -20.41
N LEU A 264 -7.27 -9.53 -21.60
CA LEU A 264 -7.05 -8.33 -22.41
C LEU A 264 -8.33 -7.50 -22.60
N LYS A 265 -9.48 -8.14 -22.83
CA LYS A 265 -10.76 -7.43 -23.07
C LYS A 265 -11.16 -6.58 -21.86
N GLN A 266 -11.10 -7.13 -20.66
CA GLN A 266 -11.49 -6.42 -19.45
C GLN A 266 -10.47 -5.33 -19.10
N ARG A 267 -9.19 -5.63 -19.19
CA ARG A 267 -8.09 -4.70 -18.96
C ARG A 267 -8.12 -3.53 -19.93
N SER A 268 -8.40 -3.79 -21.23
CA SER A 268 -8.60 -2.73 -22.22
C SER A 268 -9.80 -1.86 -21.92
N ALA A 269 -10.93 -2.44 -21.47
CA ALA A 269 -12.10 -1.66 -21.06
C ALA A 269 -11.78 -0.74 -19.88
N LEU A 270 -11.03 -1.23 -18.88
CA LEU A 270 -10.57 -0.41 -17.76
C LEU A 270 -9.61 0.70 -18.26
N ALA A 271 -8.64 0.40 -19.10
CA ALA A 271 -7.72 1.40 -19.65
C ALA A 271 -8.46 2.51 -20.42
N ILE A 272 -9.45 2.14 -21.24
CA ILE A 272 -10.31 3.09 -21.95
C ILE A 272 -11.10 3.95 -20.95
N SER A 273 -11.69 3.35 -19.92
CA SER A 273 -12.41 4.07 -18.87
C SER A 273 -11.51 5.08 -18.16
N LEU A 274 -10.32 4.68 -17.74
CA LEU A 274 -9.33 5.54 -17.10
C LEU A 274 -8.89 6.70 -18.00
N MET A 275 -8.60 6.45 -19.27
CA MET A 275 -8.24 7.50 -20.21
C MET A 275 -9.37 8.51 -20.43
N ARG A 276 -10.63 8.04 -20.51
CA ARG A 276 -11.81 8.94 -20.60
C ARG A 276 -11.94 9.84 -19.39
N GLN A 277 -11.61 9.35 -18.19
CA GLN A 277 -11.66 10.15 -16.98
C GLN A 277 -10.65 11.32 -17.01
N LEU A 278 -9.49 11.16 -17.68
CA LEU A 278 -8.53 12.27 -17.82
C LEU A 278 -9.14 13.51 -18.47
N PHE A 279 -10.16 13.36 -19.34
CA PHE A 279 -10.86 14.49 -19.95
C PHE A 279 -11.77 15.24 -18.96
N THR A 280 -12.26 14.57 -17.93
CA THR A 280 -13.15 15.18 -16.91
C THR A 280 -12.36 15.85 -15.78
N PHE A 281 -11.04 15.67 -15.70
CA PHE A 281 -10.22 16.24 -14.63
C PHE A 281 -10.26 17.77 -14.54
N PRO A 282 -10.28 18.56 -15.65
CA PRO A 282 -10.44 20.01 -15.55
C PRO A 282 -11.74 20.45 -14.87
N GLU A 283 -12.83 19.73 -15.08
CA GLU A 283 -14.11 20.02 -14.46
C GLU A 283 -14.15 19.60 -12.98
N ARG A 284 -13.51 18.49 -12.67
CA ARG A 284 -13.52 17.89 -11.33
C ARG A 284 -12.57 18.59 -10.35
N PHE A 285 -11.38 19.00 -10.80
CA PHE A 285 -10.32 19.60 -9.97
C PHE A 285 -10.13 21.10 -10.18
N GLY A 286 -11.01 21.74 -10.96
CA GLY A 286 -10.89 23.16 -11.31
C GLY A 286 -9.90 23.42 -12.46
N VAL A 287 -10.10 24.55 -13.14
CA VAL A 287 -9.29 24.96 -14.32
C VAL A 287 -8.05 25.71 -13.86
N ALA A 288 -7.10 25.03 -13.22
CA ALA A 288 -5.74 25.56 -13.11
C ALA A 288 -4.93 25.15 -14.34
N PRO A 289 -4.08 26.01 -14.92
CA PRO A 289 -3.15 25.59 -15.97
C PRO A 289 -2.23 24.49 -15.42
N LEU A 290 -1.99 23.44 -16.22
CA LEU A 290 -0.93 22.47 -15.93
C LEU A 290 0.38 23.27 -15.88
N ARG A 291 1.04 23.31 -14.73
CA ARG A 291 2.32 24.03 -14.57
C ARG A 291 3.43 23.35 -15.38
N GLU A 292 3.35 22.03 -15.45
CA GLU A 292 4.21 21.16 -16.30
C GLU A 292 3.34 20.04 -16.83
N LEU A 293 3.59 19.60 -18.07
CA LEU A 293 3.01 18.35 -18.55
C LEU A 293 3.69 17.22 -17.76
N PRO A 294 2.94 16.47 -16.96
CA PRO A 294 3.54 15.37 -16.23
C PRO A 294 4.14 14.39 -17.24
N GLN A 295 5.39 13.97 -17.03
CA GLN A 295 6.03 12.91 -17.82
C GLN A 295 5.18 11.63 -17.83
N GLU A 296 4.32 11.47 -16.83
CA GLU A 296 3.37 10.38 -16.73
C GLU A 296 2.42 10.29 -17.93
N LEU A 297 2.07 11.41 -18.56
CA LEU A 297 1.21 11.39 -19.77
C LEU A 297 1.87 10.75 -20.99
N ASP A 298 3.19 10.53 -20.98
CA ASP A 298 3.88 9.82 -22.05
C ASP A 298 3.32 8.41 -22.25
N VAL A 299 2.81 7.76 -21.21
CA VAL A 299 2.16 6.45 -21.33
C VAL A 299 0.95 6.50 -22.26
N VAL A 300 0.18 7.58 -22.22
CA VAL A 300 -1.00 7.76 -23.10
C VAL A 300 -0.57 7.90 -24.56
N VAL A 301 0.49 8.65 -24.81
CA VAL A 301 1.11 8.79 -26.16
C VAL A 301 1.61 7.43 -26.64
N GLN A 302 2.30 6.69 -25.80
CA GLN A 302 2.79 5.35 -26.15
C GLN A 302 1.65 4.36 -26.43
N LEU A 303 0.58 4.39 -25.63
CA LEU A 303 -0.62 3.57 -25.87
C LEU A 303 -1.30 3.92 -27.21
N SER A 304 -1.23 5.18 -27.65
CA SER A 304 -1.76 5.59 -28.97
C SER A 304 -0.97 5.03 -30.14
N GLN A 305 0.28 4.63 -29.93
CA GLN A 305 1.17 4.06 -30.94
C GLN A 305 1.10 2.53 -30.99
N MET A 306 0.58 1.88 -29.94
CA MET A 306 0.47 0.43 -29.88
C MET A 306 -0.64 -0.09 -30.80
N ASP A 307 -0.41 -1.26 -31.41
CA ASP A 307 -1.37 -1.93 -32.32
C ASP A 307 -2.37 -2.82 -31.55
N ASN A 308 -3.06 -2.24 -30.54
CA ASN A 308 -3.90 -2.98 -29.59
C ASN A 308 -5.41 -2.92 -29.88
N GLY A 309 -5.79 -2.73 -31.16
CA GLY A 309 -7.20 -2.67 -31.56
C GLY A 309 -7.79 -1.24 -31.51
N GLY A 310 -8.70 -0.96 -32.45
CA GLY A 310 -9.14 0.37 -32.83
C GLY A 310 -9.63 1.27 -31.69
N ALA A 311 -10.43 0.73 -30.75
CA ALA A 311 -11.07 1.56 -29.72
C ALA A 311 -10.08 2.12 -28.67
N LEU A 312 -9.12 1.32 -28.22
CA LEU A 312 -8.10 1.77 -27.25
C LEU A 312 -7.21 2.84 -27.87
N ARG A 313 -6.75 2.61 -29.09
CA ARG A 313 -5.90 3.54 -29.85
C ARG A 313 -6.63 4.86 -30.12
N GLU A 314 -7.90 4.82 -30.51
CA GLU A 314 -8.70 6.02 -30.76
C GLU A 314 -8.85 6.89 -29.50
N VAL A 315 -9.17 6.28 -28.38
CA VAL A 315 -9.28 7.00 -27.09
C VAL A 315 -7.92 7.54 -26.63
N ALA A 316 -6.85 6.76 -26.80
CA ALA A 316 -5.50 7.19 -26.45
C ALA A 316 -5.03 8.37 -27.34
N LEU A 317 -5.30 8.35 -28.65
CA LEU A 317 -5.03 9.47 -29.56
C LEU A 317 -5.79 10.73 -29.14
N THR A 318 -7.07 10.58 -28.80
CA THR A 318 -7.90 11.72 -28.34
C THR A 318 -7.37 12.26 -27.02
N ALA A 319 -6.97 11.40 -26.07
CA ALA A 319 -6.40 11.80 -24.80
C ALA A 319 -5.05 12.54 -24.96
N ALA A 320 -4.17 12.00 -25.82
CA ALA A 320 -2.90 12.63 -26.13
C ALA A 320 -3.06 14.02 -26.77
N GLN A 321 -3.97 14.14 -27.73
CA GLN A 321 -4.28 15.42 -28.38
C GLN A 321 -4.84 16.44 -27.38
N PHE A 322 -5.72 16.02 -26.48
CA PHE A 322 -6.26 16.89 -25.45
C PHE A 322 -5.19 17.40 -24.49
N GLY A 323 -4.25 16.56 -24.07
CA GLY A 323 -3.10 16.94 -23.26
C GLY A 323 -2.19 17.95 -23.97
N LEU A 324 -1.85 17.68 -25.24
CA LEU A 324 -1.00 18.55 -26.07
C LEU A 324 -1.65 19.90 -26.37
N MET A 325 -2.94 19.94 -26.72
CA MET A 325 -3.66 21.20 -27.00
C MET A 325 -3.71 22.12 -25.80
N LYS A 326 -3.86 21.59 -24.59
CA LYS A 326 -3.82 22.39 -23.36
C LYS A 326 -2.43 22.92 -23.05
N ALA A 327 -1.38 22.16 -23.29
CA ALA A 327 -0.01 22.64 -23.15
C ALA A 327 0.30 23.82 -24.09
N GLU A 328 -0.09 23.73 -25.35
CA GLU A 328 0.08 24.83 -26.32
C GLU A 328 -0.71 26.11 -25.94
N GLN A 329 -1.91 25.97 -25.37
CA GLN A 329 -2.71 27.14 -24.92
C GLN A 329 -2.07 27.84 -23.73
N VAL A 330 -1.40 27.10 -22.83
CA VAL A 330 -0.66 27.67 -21.71
C VAL A 330 0.56 28.45 -22.22
N THR A 331 1.33 27.88 -23.14
CA THR A 331 2.50 28.52 -23.73
C THR A 331 2.15 29.83 -24.47
N ARG A 332 1.01 29.86 -25.18
CA ARG A 332 0.54 31.07 -25.91
C ARG A 332 0.01 32.19 -25.00
N ARG A 333 -0.37 31.92 -23.76
CA ARG A 333 -0.83 32.93 -22.79
C ARG A 333 0.30 33.57 -21.99
N HIS A 334 1.51 33.05 -22.07
CA HIS A 334 2.71 33.54 -21.37
C HIS A 334 3.75 34.14 -22.34
N CYS A 335 3.44 34.19 -23.63
CA CYS A 335 4.10 34.98 -24.67
C CYS A 335 3.22 36.19 -25.05
#